data_24f2cbd695315fde9d4da1077e53a041
#
_entry.id   24f2cbd695315fde9d4da1077e53a041
#
_cell.length_a   1.000
_cell.length_b   1.000
_cell.length_c   1.000
_cell.angle_alpha   90.00
_cell.angle_beta   90.00
_cell.angle_gamma   90.00
#
_symmetry.space_group_name_H-M   'P 1'
#
loop_
_entity.id
_entity.type
_entity.pdbx_description
1 polymer ?
#
loop_
_entity_poly.entity_id
_entity_poly.type
_entity_poly.pdbx_seq_one_letter_code
_entity_poly.pdbx_strand_id
1 'polypeptide(L)'
;MAYSGFERQTAIALASKLNSHLSKLSESELEVGEGSFEYDYSFLDEYELGKVLSLASYELGFTYQFAYSKKEPGKLFYEKCKVITSEDSNNTDMWLFLLFSYGLALILLFCLALS
;
A
#
# COMPACT_ATOMS: atom_id res chain seq x y z
N MET A 1 -1.13 -6.39 23.01
CA MET A 1 -1.68 -5.60 21.94
C MET A 1 -0.68 -4.55 21.45
N ALA A 2 -0.46 -4.51 20.16
CA ALA A 2 0.56 -3.64 19.58
C ALA A 2 0.13 -2.19 19.43
N TYR A 3 -1.17 -1.86 19.54
CA TYR A 3 -1.68 -0.53 19.23
C TYR A 3 -2.57 0.00 20.34
N SER A 4 -2.42 1.29 20.64
CA SER A 4 -3.27 1.96 21.60
C SER A 4 -4.64 2.26 21.01
N GLY A 5 -5.65 2.49 21.87
CA GLY A 5 -6.98 2.87 21.43
C GLY A 5 -7.00 4.18 20.66
N PHE A 6 -6.11 5.11 21.03
CA PHE A 6 -5.97 6.40 20.35
C PHE A 6 -5.49 6.22 18.91
N GLU A 7 -4.47 5.41 18.69
CA GLU A 7 -3.94 5.16 17.35
C GLU A 7 -4.97 4.49 16.44
N ARG A 8 -5.71 3.55 17.00
CA ARG A 8 -6.77 2.86 16.26
C ARG A 8 -7.90 3.82 15.88
N GLN A 9 -8.36 4.64 16.81
CA GLN A 9 -9.42 5.62 16.54
C GLN A 9 -8.98 6.64 15.50
N THR A 10 -7.74 7.09 15.60
CA THR A 10 -7.17 8.01 14.62
C THR A 10 -7.11 7.37 13.24
N ALA A 11 -6.73 6.11 13.17
CA ALA A 11 -6.67 5.37 11.91
C ALA A 11 -8.05 5.20 11.28
N ILE A 12 -9.06 4.89 12.09
CA ILE A 12 -10.44 4.77 11.63
C ILE A 12 -10.94 6.10 11.07
N ALA A 13 -10.64 7.19 11.76
CA ALA A 13 -11.02 8.53 11.32
C ALA A 13 -10.31 8.89 9.99
N LEU A 14 -9.05 8.52 9.86
CA LEU A 14 -8.29 8.74 8.63
C LEU A 14 -8.86 7.93 7.47
N ALA A 15 -9.18 6.67 7.69
CA ALA A 15 -9.80 5.82 6.68
C ALA A 15 -11.13 6.40 6.21
N SER A 16 -11.94 6.89 7.16
CA SER A 16 -13.21 7.55 6.86
C SER A 16 -12.98 8.82 6.05
N LYS A 17 -11.95 9.58 6.37
CA LYS A 17 -11.60 10.81 5.64
C LYS A 17 -11.22 10.50 4.20
N LEU A 18 -10.45 9.45 3.97
CA LEU A 18 -10.12 9.03 2.61
C LEU A 18 -11.37 8.60 1.84
N ASN A 19 -12.24 7.82 2.45
CA ASN A 19 -13.48 7.41 1.80
C ASN A 19 -14.34 8.62 1.42
N SER A 20 -14.41 9.62 2.29
CA SER A 20 -15.12 10.86 2.02
C SER A 20 -14.48 11.62 0.85
N HIS A 21 -13.15 11.68 0.81
CA HIS A 21 -12.41 12.30 -0.28
C HIS A 21 -12.67 11.58 -1.61
N LEU A 22 -12.62 10.26 -1.60
CA LEU A 22 -12.85 9.45 -2.80
C LEU A 22 -14.28 9.61 -3.34
N SER A 23 -15.25 9.78 -2.46
CA SER A 23 -16.64 9.96 -2.87
C SER A 23 -16.90 11.26 -3.64
N LYS A 24 -15.98 12.21 -3.54
CA LYS A 24 -16.07 13.49 -4.25
C LYS A 24 -15.35 13.48 -5.60
N LEU A 25 -14.64 12.38 -5.90
CA LEU A 25 -13.88 12.28 -7.14
C LEU A 25 -14.76 11.76 -8.27
N SER A 26 -14.43 12.17 -9.50
CA SER A 26 -15.04 11.62 -10.70
C SER A 26 -14.53 10.21 -10.97
N GLU A 27 -15.19 9.46 -11.84
CA GLU A 27 -14.76 8.11 -12.19
C GLU A 27 -13.37 8.09 -12.77
N SER A 28 -13.03 9.07 -13.60
CA SER A 28 -11.68 9.17 -14.19
C SER A 28 -10.62 9.42 -13.13
N GLU A 29 -10.92 10.24 -12.12
CA GLU A 29 -10.00 10.48 -11.02
C GLU A 29 -9.83 9.24 -10.14
N LEU A 30 -10.91 8.48 -9.93
CA LEU A 30 -10.85 7.23 -9.19
C LEU A 30 -10.01 6.18 -9.91
N GLU A 31 -10.04 6.16 -11.24
CA GLU A 31 -9.26 5.22 -12.04
C GLU A 31 -7.76 5.47 -11.94
N VAL A 32 -7.34 6.71 -11.71
CA VAL A 32 -5.93 7.03 -11.50
C VAL A 32 -5.38 6.25 -10.29
N GLY A 33 -6.20 6.12 -9.24
CA GLY A 33 -5.85 5.29 -8.10
C GLY A 33 -4.83 5.90 -7.16
N GLU A 34 -4.46 7.15 -7.37
CA GLU A 34 -3.53 7.85 -6.48
C GLU A 34 -3.89 9.32 -6.38
N GLY A 35 -3.47 9.95 -5.31
CA GLY A 35 -3.72 11.35 -5.09
C GLY A 35 -3.25 11.78 -3.72
N SER A 36 -3.76 12.93 -3.29
CA SER A 36 -3.39 13.49 -2.01
C SER A 36 -4.55 14.30 -1.44
N PHE A 37 -4.53 14.50 -0.14
CA PHE A 37 -5.50 15.35 0.54
C PHE A 37 -4.84 15.99 1.76
N GLU A 38 -5.41 17.07 2.21
CA GLU A 38 -4.91 17.76 3.40
C GLU A 38 -5.33 17.00 4.66
N TYR A 39 -4.36 16.75 5.52
CA TYR A 39 -4.57 16.11 6.80
C TYR A 39 -3.52 16.60 7.78
N ASP A 40 -3.96 17.23 8.84
CA ASP A 40 -3.05 17.71 9.87
C ASP A 40 -2.64 16.56 10.79
N TYR A 41 -1.43 16.09 10.63
CA TYR A 41 -0.87 15.03 11.46
C TYR A 41 0.22 15.55 12.41
N SER A 42 0.25 16.86 12.65
CA SER A 42 1.26 17.46 13.53
C SER A 42 1.16 16.98 14.97
N PHE A 43 0.03 16.43 15.37
CA PHE A 43 -0.17 15.88 16.71
C PHE A 43 0.43 14.47 16.89
N LEU A 44 0.98 13.90 15.81
CA LEU A 44 1.61 12.57 15.82
C LEU A 44 3.11 12.72 15.57
N ASP A 45 3.92 11.93 16.28
CA ASP A 45 5.33 11.80 15.93
C ASP A 45 5.48 10.85 14.73
N GLU A 46 6.69 10.70 14.21
CA GLU A 46 6.93 9.86 13.04
C GLU A 46 6.54 8.41 13.28
N TYR A 47 6.80 7.91 14.48
CA TYR A 47 6.50 6.54 14.83
C TYR A 47 4.99 6.30 14.91
N GLU A 48 4.29 7.21 15.60
CA GLU A 48 2.83 7.16 15.71
C GLU A 48 2.16 7.30 14.33
N LEU A 49 2.68 8.22 13.51
CA LEU A 49 2.16 8.43 12.17
C LEU A 49 2.29 7.17 11.33
N GLY A 50 3.44 6.50 11.36
CA GLY A 50 3.64 5.24 10.65
C GLY A 50 2.62 4.18 11.07
N LYS A 51 2.37 4.06 12.37
CA LYS A 51 1.38 3.11 12.88
C LYS A 51 -0.03 3.47 12.44
N VAL A 52 -0.40 4.74 12.52
CA VAL A 52 -1.74 5.22 12.12
C VAL A 52 -1.97 4.96 10.63
N LEU A 53 -0.98 5.23 9.80
CA LEU A 53 -1.08 4.99 8.37
C LEU A 53 -1.27 3.50 8.05
N SER A 54 -0.53 2.64 8.73
CA SER A 54 -0.67 1.19 8.57
C SER A 54 -2.04 0.70 9.02
N LEU A 55 -2.52 1.18 10.16
CA LEU A 55 -3.84 0.81 10.67
C LEU A 55 -4.95 1.33 9.77
N ALA A 56 -4.80 2.53 9.22
CA ALA A 56 -5.78 3.08 8.28
C ALA A 56 -5.86 2.24 7.02
N SER A 57 -4.73 1.80 6.51
CA SER A 57 -4.69 0.89 5.37
C SER A 57 -5.39 -0.43 5.69
N TYR A 58 -5.17 -0.96 6.88
CA TYR A 58 -5.86 -2.16 7.36
C TYR A 58 -7.38 -1.96 7.41
N GLU A 59 -7.83 -0.82 7.92
CA GLU A 59 -9.28 -0.51 7.99
C GLU A 59 -9.91 -0.42 6.61
N LEU A 60 -9.13 -0.11 5.59
CA LEU A 60 -9.58 -0.05 4.20
C LEU A 60 -9.44 -1.41 3.49
N GLY A 61 -9.09 -2.47 4.23
CA GLY A 61 -8.90 -3.80 3.66
C GLY A 61 -7.71 -3.88 2.73
N PHE A 62 -6.70 -3.03 2.96
CA PHE A 62 -5.49 -2.94 2.13
C PHE A 62 -5.77 -2.57 0.67
N THR A 63 -6.89 -1.89 0.41
CA THR A 63 -7.18 -1.37 -0.94
C THR A 63 -6.37 -0.13 -1.26
N TYR A 64 -5.97 0.62 -0.25
CA TYR A 64 -5.16 1.83 -0.38
C TYR A 64 -4.05 1.81 0.66
N GLN A 65 -2.95 2.43 0.32
CA GLN A 65 -1.85 2.69 1.25
C GLN A 65 -1.59 4.19 1.29
N PHE A 66 -1.01 4.64 2.38
CA PHE A 66 -0.75 6.05 2.63
C PHE A 66 0.74 6.31 2.70
N ALA A 67 1.11 7.54 2.35
CA ALA A 67 2.47 8.03 2.48
C ALA A 67 2.45 9.50 2.87
N TYR A 68 3.54 9.97 3.41
CA TYR A 68 3.70 11.39 3.74
C TYR A 68 5.08 11.85 3.28
N SER A 69 5.21 13.17 3.08
CA SER A 69 6.47 13.76 2.69
C SER A 69 6.84 14.87 3.69
N LYS A 70 8.09 14.88 4.11
CA LYS A 70 8.60 15.94 4.99
C LYS A 70 8.63 17.31 4.31
N LYS A 71 8.61 17.32 2.98
CA LYS A 71 8.57 18.54 2.19
C LYS A 71 7.19 19.19 2.16
N GLU A 72 6.16 18.41 2.40
CA GLU A 72 4.77 18.88 2.37
C GLU A 72 4.06 18.44 3.65
N PRO A 73 4.37 19.07 4.79
CA PRO A 73 3.70 18.75 6.04
C PRO A 73 2.22 19.11 5.97
N GLY A 74 1.38 18.32 6.63
CA GLY A 74 -0.05 18.51 6.60
C GLY A 74 -0.74 17.96 5.37
N LYS A 75 -0.06 17.16 4.57
CA LYS A 75 -0.61 16.53 3.38
C LYS A 75 -0.29 15.05 3.38
N LEU A 76 -1.29 14.25 3.10
CA LEU A 76 -1.10 12.81 2.94
C LEU A 76 -1.33 12.41 1.50
N PHE A 77 -0.55 11.46 1.06
CA PHE A 77 -0.67 10.85 -0.26
C PHE A 77 -1.28 9.47 -0.09
N TYR A 78 -2.06 9.06 -1.07
CA TYR A 78 -2.63 7.73 -1.09
C TYR A 78 -2.44 7.11 -2.47
N GLU A 79 -2.34 5.80 -2.48
CA GLU A 79 -2.20 5.03 -3.70
C GLU A 79 -2.98 3.74 -3.57
N LYS A 80 -3.71 3.39 -4.60
CA LYS A 80 -4.44 2.14 -4.64
C LYS A 80 -3.46 0.98 -4.71
N CYS A 81 -3.62 0.03 -3.78
CA CYS A 81 -2.78 -1.16 -3.78
C CYS A 81 -3.13 -2.03 -4.97
N LYS A 82 -2.10 -2.47 -5.68
CA LYS A 82 -2.27 -3.44 -6.75
C LYS A 82 -2.44 -4.79 -6.12
N VAL A 83 -3.69 -5.26 -6.08
CA VAL A 83 -3.96 -6.60 -5.61
C VAL A 83 -3.74 -7.53 -6.79
N ILE A 84 -2.72 -8.38 -6.68
CA ILE A 84 -2.54 -9.46 -7.64
C ILE A 84 -3.53 -10.53 -7.23
N THR A 85 -4.70 -10.49 -7.84
CA THR A 85 -5.71 -11.52 -7.61
C THR A 85 -5.36 -12.75 -8.43
N SER A 86 -5.59 -13.90 -7.84
CA SER A 86 -5.31 -15.18 -8.49
C SER A 86 -6.14 -15.43 -9.77
N GLU A 87 -7.11 -14.58 -10.03
CA GLU A 87 -7.99 -14.68 -11.18
C GLU A 87 -7.50 -13.92 -12.39
N ASP A 88 -6.51 -13.08 -12.22
CA ASP A 88 -5.97 -12.28 -13.32
C ASP A 88 -5.04 -13.10 -14.18
N SER A 89 -5.10 -12.83 -15.49
CA SER A 89 -4.15 -13.40 -16.46
C SER A 89 -2.70 -13.10 -16.10
N ASN A 90 -2.48 -12.09 -15.30
CA ASN A 90 -1.17 -11.75 -14.76
C ASN A 90 -0.59 -12.84 -13.87
N ASN A 91 -1.44 -13.71 -13.36
CA ASN A 91 -1.00 -14.84 -12.56
C ASN A 91 -0.16 -15.81 -13.39
N THR A 92 -0.48 -15.93 -14.68
CA THR A 92 0.29 -16.73 -15.60
C THR A 92 1.69 -16.14 -15.82
N ASP A 93 1.77 -14.83 -15.96
CA ASP A 93 3.06 -14.15 -16.12
C ASP A 93 3.92 -14.27 -14.87
N MET A 94 3.30 -14.20 -13.71
CA MET A 94 3.98 -14.33 -12.43
C MET A 94 4.52 -15.76 -12.25
N TRP A 95 3.76 -16.76 -12.67
CA TRP A 95 4.19 -18.15 -12.67
C TRP A 95 5.36 -18.35 -13.62
N LEU A 96 5.28 -17.79 -14.81
CA LEU A 96 6.37 -17.85 -15.79
C LEU A 96 7.64 -17.19 -15.24
N PHE A 97 7.50 -16.07 -14.56
CA PHE A 97 8.62 -15.38 -13.94
C PHE A 97 9.26 -16.23 -12.85
N LEU A 98 8.47 -16.84 -12.00
CA LEU A 98 8.97 -17.72 -10.95
C LEU A 98 9.65 -18.95 -11.52
N LEU A 99 9.06 -19.58 -12.54
CA LEU A 99 9.64 -20.73 -13.21
C LEU A 99 10.94 -20.36 -13.92
N PHE A 100 10.98 -19.22 -14.55
CA PHE A 100 12.17 -18.74 -15.22
C PHE A 100 13.30 -18.49 -14.24
N SER A 101 13.00 -17.84 -13.11
CA SER A 101 13.96 -17.58 -12.05
C SER A 101 14.49 -18.88 -11.44
N TYR A 102 13.61 -19.83 -11.22
CA TYR A 102 13.97 -21.15 -10.66
C TYR A 102 14.83 -21.94 -11.64
N GLY A 103 14.47 -21.90 -12.93
CA GLY A 103 15.23 -22.56 -13.99
C GLY A 103 16.64 -22.02 -14.13
N LEU A 104 16.80 -20.70 -14.01
CA LEU A 104 18.11 -20.05 -14.04
C LEU A 104 18.99 -20.52 -12.87
N ALA A 105 18.41 -20.60 -11.67
CA ALA A 105 19.15 -21.06 -10.51
C ALA A 105 19.60 -22.50 -10.67
N LEU A 106 18.76 -23.36 -11.23
CA LEU A 106 19.09 -24.75 -11.51
C LEU A 106 20.19 -24.89 -12.53
N ILE A 107 20.14 -24.08 -13.60
CA ILE A 107 21.16 -24.08 -14.64
C ILE A 107 22.51 -23.66 -14.08
N LEU A 108 22.52 -22.63 -13.23
CA LEU A 108 23.74 -22.16 -12.59
C LEU A 108 24.34 -23.22 -11.67
N LEU A 109 23.49 -23.88 -10.89
CA LEU A 109 23.94 -24.98 -10.03
C LEU A 109 24.49 -26.15 -10.82
N PHE A 110 23.86 -26.45 -11.93
CA PHE A 110 24.28 -27.52 -12.83
C PHE A 110 25.64 -27.21 -13.47
N CYS A 111 25.83 -25.97 -13.91
CA CYS A 111 27.10 -25.52 -14.46
C CYS A 111 28.22 -25.59 -13.42
N LEU A 112 27.95 -25.21 -12.18
CA LEU A 112 28.91 -25.29 -11.10
C LEU A 112 29.26 -26.74 -10.76
N ALA A 113 28.29 -27.64 -10.85
CA ALA A 113 28.52 -29.06 -10.58
C ALA A 113 29.36 -29.72 -11.66
N LEU A 114 29.26 -29.23 -12.90
CA LEU A 114 30.02 -29.76 -14.03
C LEU A 114 31.45 -29.20 -14.14
N SER A 115 31.67 -28.08 -13.51
CA SER A 115 33.00 -27.49 -13.45
C SER A 115 33.75 -27.94 -12.22
#